data_b89511b493ffe92b821fd9f5c5cada3a
#
_entry.id   b89511b493ffe92b821fd9f5c5cada3a
#
_cell.length_a   1.000
_cell.length_b   1.000
_cell.length_c   1.000
_cell.angle_alpha   90.00
_cell.angle_beta   90.00
_cell.angle_gamma   90.00
#
_symmetry.space_group_name_H-M   'P 1'
#
loop_
_entity.id
_entity.type
_entity.pdbx_description
1 polymer ?
#
loop_
_entity_poly.entity_id
_entity_poly.type
_entity_poly.pdbx_seq_one_letter_code
_entity_poly.pdbx_strand_id
1 'polypeptide(L)'
;SSDLMLQTEEAPSYVYGLAKLLEKKINDISSGNNSISPYSAAIMVALSTLDDLSKAQANVDSIRTQAKEYVDEAGKARIERDAALKEIDALRLKLEQLEKAENK
;
A
#
# COMPACT_ATOMS: atom_id res chain seq x y z
N SER A 1 18.04 -7.04 37.28
CA SER A 1 17.33 -7.10 36.02
C SER A 1 15.84 -7.24 36.27
N SER A 2 15.04 -6.45 35.60
CA SER A 2 13.60 -6.55 35.69
C SER A 2 13.07 -7.21 34.41
N ASP A 3 12.25 -8.23 34.59
CA ASP A 3 11.57 -8.88 33.47
C ASP A 3 10.31 -8.10 33.15
N LEU A 4 10.14 -7.81 31.86
CA LEU A 4 8.91 -7.21 31.40
C LEU A 4 7.95 -8.30 30.95
N MET A 5 6.74 -8.21 31.45
CA MET A 5 5.68 -9.11 31.03
C MET A 5 4.74 -8.40 30.10
N LEU A 6 4.59 -8.93 28.89
CA LEU A 6 3.68 -8.42 27.88
C LEU A 6 2.52 -9.39 27.71
N GLN A 7 1.30 -8.87 27.75
CA GLN A 7 0.13 -9.65 27.39
C GLN A 7 -0.19 -9.39 25.93
N THR A 8 -0.18 -10.43 25.13
CA THR A 8 -0.45 -10.34 23.71
C THR A 8 -1.10 -11.63 23.21
N GLU A 9 -1.93 -11.49 22.18
CA GLU A 9 -2.52 -12.65 21.49
C GLU A 9 -1.61 -13.16 20.38
N GLU A 10 -0.51 -12.46 20.11
CA GLU A 10 0.42 -12.83 19.06
C GLU A 10 1.28 -14.03 19.46
N ALA A 11 1.80 -14.72 18.44
CA ALA A 11 2.65 -15.90 18.66
C ALA A 11 3.93 -15.50 19.40
N PRO A 12 4.40 -16.34 20.35
CA PRO A 12 5.64 -16.05 21.06
C PRO A 12 6.85 -15.84 20.16
N SER A 13 6.95 -16.58 19.06
CA SER A 13 8.07 -16.42 18.10
C SER A 13 8.07 -15.05 17.44
N TYR A 14 6.89 -14.53 17.16
CA TYR A 14 6.73 -13.20 16.60
C TYR A 14 7.21 -12.12 17.58
N VAL A 15 6.75 -12.20 18.82
CA VAL A 15 7.14 -11.26 19.88
C VAL A 15 8.64 -11.33 20.15
N TYR A 16 9.20 -12.54 20.15
CA TYR A 16 10.64 -12.74 20.32
C TYR A 16 11.43 -12.04 19.20
N GLY A 17 10.97 -12.18 17.97
CA GLY A 17 11.57 -11.52 16.82
C GLY A 17 11.56 -10.00 16.93
N LEU A 18 10.44 -9.45 17.39
CA LEU A 18 10.32 -8.00 17.64
C LEU A 18 11.29 -7.53 18.74
N ALA A 19 11.39 -8.32 19.83
CA ALA A 19 12.29 -8.00 20.93
C ALA A 19 13.75 -8.02 20.49
N LYS A 20 14.13 -8.97 19.65
CA LYS A 20 15.48 -9.06 19.09
C LYS A 20 15.80 -7.85 18.18
N LEU A 21 14.83 -7.47 17.35
CA LEU A 21 14.99 -6.31 16.50
C LEU A 21 15.15 -5.04 17.31
N LEU A 22 14.32 -4.86 18.34
CA LEU A 22 14.38 -3.71 19.24
C LEU A 22 15.75 -3.65 19.95
N GLU A 23 16.21 -4.78 20.47
CA GLU A 23 17.51 -4.87 21.15
C GLU A 23 18.64 -4.45 20.20
N LYS A 24 18.61 -4.92 18.96
CA LYS A 24 19.59 -4.54 17.95
C LYS A 24 19.60 -3.04 17.70
N LYS A 25 18.41 -2.45 17.53
CA LYS A 25 18.28 -1.01 17.27
C LYS A 25 18.81 -0.18 18.45
N ILE A 26 18.51 -0.59 19.67
CA ILE A 26 19.03 0.08 20.86
C ILE A 26 20.56 -0.02 20.92
N ASN A 27 21.09 -1.20 20.66
CA ASN A 27 22.55 -1.43 20.68
C ASN A 27 23.26 -0.63 19.57
N ASP A 28 22.67 -0.51 18.40
CA ASP A 28 23.24 0.28 17.30
C ASP A 28 23.40 1.75 17.69
N ILE A 29 22.43 2.30 18.41
CA ILE A 29 22.50 3.67 18.89
C ILE A 29 23.51 3.81 20.03
N SER A 30 23.53 2.87 20.94
CA SER A 30 24.35 2.91 22.15
C SER A 30 25.84 2.63 21.89
N SER A 31 26.13 1.74 20.93
CA SER A 31 27.51 1.27 20.70
C SER A 31 28.44 2.34 20.14
N GLY A 32 27.89 3.33 19.45
CA GLY A 32 28.68 4.40 18.85
C GLY A 32 28.92 5.58 19.79
N ASN A 33 28.27 5.61 20.96
CA ASN A 33 28.34 6.77 21.85
C ASN A 33 28.03 6.36 23.28
N ASN A 34 29.08 6.29 24.10
CA ASN A 34 28.98 5.88 25.49
C ASN A 34 28.25 6.89 26.39
N SER A 35 27.98 8.10 25.88
CA SER A 35 27.24 9.11 26.64
C SER A 35 25.72 8.93 26.57
N ILE A 36 25.23 8.03 25.72
CA ILE A 36 23.78 7.78 25.58
C ILE A 36 23.38 6.66 26.54
N SER A 37 22.48 7.00 27.48
CA SER A 37 21.92 5.99 28.38
C SER A 37 21.02 5.03 27.63
N PRO A 38 20.84 3.80 28.16
CA PRO A 38 19.87 2.86 27.57
C PRO A 38 18.47 3.42 27.48
N TYR A 39 18.04 4.20 28.44
CA TYR A 39 16.73 4.85 28.44
C TYR A 39 16.61 5.83 27.26
N SER A 40 17.62 6.69 27.10
CA SER A 40 17.61 7.65 25.98
C SER A 40 17.66 6.94 24.62
N ALA A 41 18.45 5.87 24.52
CA ALA A 41 18.49 5.08 23.29
C ALA A 41 17.12 4.48 22.98
N ALA A 42 16.45 3.95 23.98
CA ALA A 42 15.09 3.38 23.81
C ALA A 42 14.08 4.44 23.34
N ILE A 43 14.14 5.66 23.91
CA ILE A 43 13.28 6.77 23.48
C ILE A 43 13.56 7.13 22.02
N MET A 44 14.82 7.20 21.63
CA MET A 44 15.20 7.51 20.25
C MET A 44 14.68 6.45 19.27
N VAL A 45 14.77 5.17 19.64
CA VAL A 45 14.23 4.08 18.84
C VAL A 45 12.70 4.18 18.74
N ALA A 46 12.04 4.48 19.85
CA ALA A 46 10.58 4.64 19.88
C ALA A 46 10.13 5.77 18.94
N LEU A 47 10.78 6.92 19.01
CA LEU A 47 10.46 8.05 18.13
C LEU A 47 10.70 7.73 16.66
N SER A 48 11.82 7.07 16.36
CA SER A 48 12.15 6.65 15.00
C SER A 48 11.11 5.66 14.47
N THR A 49 10.67 4.72 15.30
CA THR A 49 9.66 3.73 14.93
C THR A 49 8.31 4.39 14.68
N LEU A 50 7.93 5.35 15.51
CA LEU A 50 6.69 6.11 15.30
C LEU A 50 6.74 6.94 14.02
N ASP A 51 7.90 7.51 13.71
CA ASP A 51 8.10 8.21 12.44
C ASP A 51 7.94 7.27 11.25
N ASP A 52 8.58 6.10 11.30
CA ASP A 52 8.47 5.09 10.26
C ASP A 52 7.02 4.63 10.08
N LEU A 53 6.31 4.42 11.20
CA LEU A 53 4.90 4.04 11.16
C LEU A 53 4.04 5.11 10.50
N SER A 54 4.26 6.38 10.87
CA SER A 54 3.53 7.50 10.30
C SER A 54 3.74 7.60 8.78
N LYS A 55 5.00 7.45 8.35
CA LYS A 55 5.35 7.45 6.92
C LYS A 55 4.73 6.27 6.18
N ALA A 56 4.74 5.09 6.80
CA ALA A 56 4.13 3.91 6.21
C ALA A 56 2.62 4.08 6.05
N GLN A 57 1.95 4.67 7.03
CA GLN A 57 0.52 4.96 6.97
C GLN A 57 0.19 5.94 5.84
N ALA A 58 0.99 7.01 5.72
CA ALA A 58 0.82 7.98 4.64
C ALA A 58 1.02 7.32 3.27
N ASN A 59 1.99 6.41 3.16
CA ASN A 59 2.25 5.66 1.94
C ASN A 59 1.07 4.74 1.58
N VAL A 60 0.51 4.04 2.57
CA VAL A 60 -0.68 3.20 2.36
C VAL A 60 -1.85 4.04 1.87
N ASP A 61 -2.08 5.20 2.48
CA ASP A 61 -3.17 6.10 2.07
C ASP A 61 -2.97 6.60 0.63
N SER A 62 -1.74 6.92 0.25
CA SER A 62 -1.39 7.32 -1.11
C SER A 62 -1.67 6.18 -2.10
N ILE A 63 -1.28 4.95 -1.76
CA ILE A 63 -1.52 3.77 -2.59
C ILE A 63 -3.02 3.53 -2.77
N ARG A 64 -3.80 3.67 -1.70
CA ARG A 64 -5.26 3.52 -1.77
C ARG A 64 -5.89 4.55 -2.70
N THR A 65 -5.44 5.80 -2.61
CA THR A 65 -5.91 6.88 -3.49
C THR A 65 -5.58 6.57 -4.94
N GLN A 66 -4.34 6.14 -5.23
CA GLN A 66 -3.93 5.77 -6.57
C GLN A 66 -4.74 4.59 -7.11
N ALA A 67 -4.97 3.57 -6.27
CA ALA A 67 -5.77 2.41 -6.67
C ALA A 67 -7.20 2.82 -7.04
N LYS A 68 -7.79 3.74 -6.27
CA LYS A 68 -9.13 4.25 -6.53
C LYS A 68 -9.18 5.01 -7.85
N GLU A 69 -8.17 5.82 -8.13
CA GLU A 69 -8.06 6.55 -9.40
C GLU A 69 -7.95 5.58 -10.59
N TYR A 70 -7.17 4.51 -10.43
CA TYR A 70 -7.03 3.48 -11.44
C TYR A 70 -8.37 2.80 -11.75
N VAL A 71 -9.13 2.46 -10.70
CA VAL A 71 -10.45 1.84 -10.86
C VAL A 71 -11.40 2.79 -11.60
N ASP A 72 -11.40 4.07 -11.22
CA ASP A 72 -12.25 5.09 -11.85
C ASP A 72 -11.89 5.26 -13.33
N GLU A 73 -10.60 5.34 -13.64
CA GLU A 73 -10.15 5.48 -15.04
C GLU A 73 -10.46 4.23 -15.86
N ALA A 74 -10.27 3.04 -15.28
CA ALA A 74 -10.62 1.79 -15.95
C ALA A 74 -12.12 1.73 -16.24
N GLY A 75 -12.95 2.23 -15.31
CA GLY A 75 -14.39 2.33 -15.51
C GLY A 75 -14.78 3.24 -16.66
N LYS A 76 -14.14 4.41 -16.73
CA LYS A 76 -14.35 5.36 -17.83
C LYS A 76 -13.92 4.77 -19.16
N ALA A 77 -12.76 4.14 -19.21
CA ALA A 77 -12.25 3.50 -20.42
C ALA A 77 -13.20 2.39 -20.91
N ARG A 78 -13.77 1.64 -19.98
CA ARG A 78 -14.75 0.58 -20.30
C ARG A 78 -16.02 1.17 -20.92
N ILE A 79 -16.52 2.27 -20.35
CA ILE A 79 -17.70 2.96 -20.87
C ILE A 79 -17.44 3.47 -22.29
N GLU A 80 -16.29 4.09 -22.53
CA GLU A 80 -15.90 4.57 -23.85
C GLU A 80 -15.76 3.43 -24.85
N ARG A 81 -15.16 2.32 -24.42
CA ARG A 81 -15.03 1.12 -25.26
C ARG A 81 -16.40 0.57 -25.64
N ASP A 82 -17.30 0.44 -24.66
CA ASP A 82 -18.63 -0.11 -24.91
C ASP A 82 -19.42 0.80 -25.85
N ALA A 83 -19.31 2.12 -25.69
CA ALA A 83 -19.94 3.07 -26.61
C ALA A 83 -19.39 2.96 -28.04
N ALA A 84 -18.07 2.83 -28.16
CA ALA A 84 -17.41 2.66 -29.46
C ALA A 84 -17.82 1.37 -30.14
N LEU A 85 -17.93 0.28 -29.38
CA LEU A 85 -18.39 -1.01 -29.92
C LEU A 85 -19.83 -0.94 -30.43
N LYS A 86 -20.71 -0.27 -29.71
CA LYS A 86 -22.09 -0.06 -30.14
C LYS A 86 -22.15 0.76 -31.42
N GLU A 87 -21.32 1.78 -31.53
CA GLU A 87 -21.25 2.61 -32.75
C GLU A 87 -20.73 1.80 -33.92
N ILE A 88 -19.71 0.96 -33.72
CA ILE A 88 -19.17 0.07 -34.75
C ILE A 88 -20.28 -0.88 -35.24
N ASP A 89 -21.02 -1.48 -34.31
CA ASP A 89 -22.12 -2.42 -34.68
C ASP A 89 -23.19 -1.70 -35.45
N ALA A 90 -23.56 -0.48 -35.05
CA ALA A 90 -24.56 0.33 -35.77
C ALA A 90 -24.11 0.67 -37.20
N LEU A 91 -22.84 1.05 -37.36
CA LEU A 91 -22.25 1.39 -38.64
C LEU A 91 -22.14 0.18 -39.57
N ARG A 92 -21.79 -0.99 -39.02
CA ARG A 92 -21.74 -2.23 -39.76
C ARG A 92 -23.12 -2.62 -40.29
N LEU A 93 -24.15 -2.48 -39.44
CA LEU A 93 -25.52 -2.76 -39.85
C LEU A 93 -25.98 -1.81 -40.98
N LYS A 94 -25.64 -0.53 -40.82
CA LYS A 94 -26.01 0.47 -41.84
C LYS A 94 -25.27 0.22 -43.15
N LEU A 95 -24.02 -0.17 -43.12
CA LEU A 95 -23.22 -0.51 -44.29
C LEU A 95 -23.81 -1.74 -44.98
N GLU A 96 -24.20 -2.76 -44.24
CA GLU A 96 -24.83 -3.96 -44.75
C GLU A 96 -26.15 -3.65 -45.46
N GLN A 97 -26.96 -2.76 -44.89
CA GLN A 97 -28.22 -2.30 -45.50
C GLN A 97 -27.99 -1.56 -46.82
N LEU A 98 -26.95 -0.70 -46.86
CA LEU A 98 -26.58 0.02 -48.08
C LEU A 98 -26.08 -0.92 -49.17
N GLU A 99 -25.29 -1.92 -48.83
CA GLU A 99 -24.81 -2.92 -49.76
C GLU A 99 -25.96 -3.73 -50.37
N LYS A 100 -26.91 -4.10 -49.57
CA LYS A 100 -28.12 -4.81 -50.03
C LYS A 100 -28.96 -3.96 -50.96
N ALA A 101 -29.04 -2.65 -50.68
CA ALA A 101 -29.78 -1.71 -51.54
C ALA A 101 -29.11 -1.54 -52.91
N GLU A 102 -27.78 -1.54 -52.97
CA GLU A 102 -27.02 -1.46 -54.23
C GLU A 102 -27.17 -2.68 -55.08
N ASN A 103 -27.31 -3.88 -54.47
CA ASN A 103 -27.39 -5.13 -55.18
C ASN A 103 -28.82 -5.44 -55.73
N LYS A 104 -29.75 -4.56 -55.52
CA LYS A 104 -31.06 -4.62 -56.12
C LYS A 104 -31.08 -3.82 -57.41
#